data_75ab0048c3c9c008b2d5c0ded9acfae0
#
_entry.id   75ab0048c3c9c008b2d5c0ded9acfae0
#
_cell.length_a   1.000
_cell.length_b   1.000
_cell.length_c   1.000
_cell.angle_alpha   90.00
_cell.angle_beta   90.00
_cell.angle_gamma   90.00
#
_symmetry.space_group_name_H-M   'P 1'
#
loop_
_entity.id
_entity.type
_entity.pdbx_description
1 polymer ?
#
loop_
_entity_poly.entity_id
_entity_poly.type
_entity_poly.pdbx_seq_one_letter_code
_entity_poly.pdbx_strand_id
1 'polypeptide(L)'
;MLSYELVLKAAGAVLLFVSTGLWTAKNKRVGKERLRRLRGQIAFVGFVRERIERYLLPISQIMSECDKAIADAVVIGCEDGEYLDIEGLRALLRPGCYYADGGREFDMFLSALGSSYREDELAGCDACIKELSAIYEKLSREIPKDEKSRVVLAFCLAAAIVIILL
;
A
#
# COMPACT_ATOMS: atom_id res chain seq x y z
N MET A 1 16.65 45.97 19.62
CA MET A 1 17.17 45.03 18.59
C MET A 1 17.15 43.58 19.09
N LEU A 2 17.59 43.28 20.32
CA LEU A 2 17.58 41.91 20.87
C LEU A 2 16.22 41.18 20.85
N SER A 3 15.12 41.88 21.06
CA SER A 3 13.79 41.25 21.11
C SER A 3 13.29 40.78 19.76
N TYR A 4 13.66 41.43 18.66
CA TYR A 4 13.23 41.05 17.31
C TYR A 4 13.95 39.79 16.82
N GLU A 5 15.24 39.67 17.09
CA GLU A 5 16.02 38.48 16.75
C GLU A 5 15.52 37.24 17.51
N LEU A 6 15.18 37.39 18.76
CA LEU A 6 14.65 36.33 19.61
C LEU A 6 13.28 35.83 19.12
N VAL A 7 12.41 36.77 18.72
CA VAL A 7 11.09 36.42 18.13
C VAL A 7 11.26 35.71 16.81
N LEU A 8 12.20 36.12 15.94
CA LEU A 8 12.45 35.50 14.67
C LEU A 8 13.00 34.06 14.83
N LYS A 9 13.92 33.87 15.79
CA LYS A 9 14.47 32.54 16.10
C LYS A 9 13.40 31.62 16.68
N ALA A 10 12.54 32.11 17.57
CA ALA A 10 11.43 31.36 18.12
C ALA A 10 10.40 30.95 17.03
N ALA A 11 10.05 31.86 16.13
CA ALA A 11 9.16 31.56 15.01
C ALA A 11 9.76 30.53 14.07
N GLY A 12 11.05 30.60 13.77
CA GLY A 12 11.77 29.59 12.97
C GLY A 12 11.76 28.19 13.61
N ALA A 13 11.98 28.11 14.92
CA ALA A 13 11.92 26.87 15.67
C ALA A 13 10.53 26.22 15.61
N VAL A 14 9.47 27.01 15.83
CA VAL A 14 8.07 26.53 15.73
C VAL A 14 7.76 26.00 14.33
N LEU A 15 8.17 26.71 13.27
CA LEU A 15 7.97 26.26 11.89
C LEU A 15 8.69 24.93 11.60
N LEU A 16 9.90 24.72 12.11
CA LEU A 16 10.63 23.46 11.98
C LEU A 16 9.89 22.30 12.66
N PHE A 17 9.40 22.48 13.86
CA PHE A 17 8.63 21.43 14.56
C PHE A 17 7.30 21.11 13.87
N VAL A 18 6.58 22.11 13.37
CA VAL A 18 5.33 21.92 12.64
C VAL A 18 5.58 21.16 11.33
N SER A 19 6.59 21.55 10.56
CA SER A 19 6.93 20.88 9.30
C SER A 19 7.35 19.41 9.52
N THR A 20 8.11 19.15 10.57
CA THR A 20 8.51 17.80 10.98
C THR A 20 7.29 16.95 11.37
N GLY A 21 6.34 17.53 12.10
CA GLY A 21 5.09 16.87 12.47
C GLY A 21 4.22 16.52 11.26
N LEU A 22 4.08 17.43 10.30
CA LEU A 22 3.32 17.19 9.07
C LEU A 22 3.97 16.12 8.19
N TRP A 23 5.29 16.13 8.07
CA TRP A 23 6.03 15.13 7.30
C TRP A 23 5.87 13.72 7.90
N THR A 24 5.98 13.59 9.23
CA THR A 24 5.77 12.31 9.93
C THR A 24 4.33 11.80 9.79
N ALA A 25 3.32 12.68 9.85
CA ALA A 25 1.93 12.32 9.64
C ALA A 25 1.67 11.81 8.21
N LYS A 26 2.28 12.43 7.19
CA LYS A 26 2.19 11.99 5.79
C LYS A 26 2.79 10.60 5.61
N ASN A 27 3.96 10.34 6.18
CA ASN A 27 4.61 9.02 6.08
C ASN A 27 3.79 7.90 6.72
N LYS A 28 3.12 8.17 7.86
CA LYS A 28 2.18 7.22 8.48
C LYS A 28 1.01 6.85 7.58
N ARG A 29 0.46 7.82 6.85
CA ARG A 29 -0.63 7.55 5.90
C ARG A 29 -0.16 6.62 4.78
N VAL A 30 1.01 6.90 4.19
CA VAL A 30 1.60 6.07 3.13
C VAL A 30 1.82 4.62 3.60
N GLY A 31 2.37 4.41 4.80
CA GLY A 31 2.57 3.08 5.37
C GLY A 31 1.26 2.30 5.55
N LYS A 32 0.22 2.96 6.07
CA LYS A 32 -1.12 2.36 6.22
C LYS A 32 -1.75 2.01 4.87
N GLU A 33 -1.56 2.86 3.87
CA GLU A 33 -2.10 2.66 2.52
C GLU A 33 -1.45 1.46 1.82
N ARG A 34 -0.13 1.28 1.98
CA ARG A 34 0.59 0.09 1.51
C ARG A 34 0.03 -1.21 2.11
N LEU A 35 -0.17 -1.25 3.43
CA LEU A 35 -0.77 -2.41 4.11
C LEU A 35 -2.22 -2.65 3.69
N ARG A 36 -3.00 -1.58 3.50
CA ARG A 36 -4.39 -1.68 3.04
C ARG A 36 -4.46 -2.28 1.64
N ARG A 37 -3.58 -1.87 0.72
CA ARG A 37 -3.49 -2.40 -0.64
C ARG A 37 -3.16 -3.89 -0.63
N LEU A 38 -2.12 -4.31 0.09
CA LEU A 38 -1.77 -5.73 0.20
C LEU A 38 -2.92 -6.57 0.75
N ARG A 39 -3.63 -6.07 1.76
CA ARG A 39 -4.82 -6.74 2.29
C ARG A 39 -5.92 -6.85 1.23
N GLY A 40 -6.13 -5.81 0.43
CA GLY A 40 -7.06 -5.83 -0.70
C GLY A 40 -6.69 -6.89 -1.73
N GLN A 41 -5.41 -6.97 -2.11
CA GLN A 41 -4.91 -7.99 -3.03
C GLN A 41 -5.12 -9.42 -2.49
N ILE A 42 -4.79 -9.66 -1.23
CA ILE A 42 -5.03 -10.97 -0.58
C ILE A 42 -6.53 -11.31 -0.57
N ALA A 43 -7.39 -10.35 -0.25
CA ALA A 43 -8.84 -10.55 -0.24
C ALA A 43 -9.38 -10.87 -1.64
N PHE A 44 -8.86 -10.19 -2.68
CA PHE A 44 -9.22 -10.45 -4.08
C PHE A 44 -8.82 -11.87 -4.50
N VAL A 45 -7.58 -12.28 -4.25
CA VAL A 45 -7.12 -13.63 -4.60
C VAL A 45 -7.93 -14.69 -3.84
N GLY A 46 -8.26 -14.44 -2.56
CA GLY A 46 -9.12 -15.29 -1.77
C GLY A 46 -10.54 -15.41 -2.34
N PHE A 47 -11.11 -14.29 -2.80
CA PHE A 47 -12.40 -14.29 -3.49
C PHE A 47 -12.37 -15.13 -4.78
N VAL A 48 -11.37 -14.91 -5.63
CA VAL A 48 -11.19 -15.68 -6.89
C VAL A 48 -11.04 -17.18 -6.58
N ARG A 49 -10.20 -17.52 -5.60
CA ARG A 49 -10.01 -18.90 -5.14
C ARG A 49 -11.33 -19.57 -4.74
N GLU A 50 -12.11 -18.89 -3.91
CA GLU A 50 -13.41 -19.42 -3.42
C GLU A 50 -14.39 -19.66 -4.57
N ARG A 51 -14.42 -18.77 -5.57
CA ARG A 51 -15.29 -18.92 -6.74
C ARG A 51 -14.85 -20.07 -7.65
N ILE A 52 -13.57 -20.23 -7.88
CA ILE A 52 -13.03 -21.39 -8.63
C ILE A 52 -13.32 -22.70 -7.88
N GLU A 53 -13.14 -22.73 -6.57
CA GLU A 53 -13.33 -23.92 -5.77
C GLU A 53 -14.79 -24.38 -5.71
N ARG A 54 -15.74 -23.45 -5.48
CA ARG A 54 -17.15 -23.78 -5.23
C ARG A 54 -18.02 -23.86 -6.46
N TYR A 55 -17.78 -22.98 -7.44
CA TYR A 55 -18.77 -22.75 -8.49
C TYR A 55 -18.30 -23.13 -9.89
N LEU A 56 -17.04 -23.47 -10.11
CA LEU A 56 -16.49 -23.79 -11.42
C LEU A 56 -16.79 -22.70 -12.48
N LEU A 57 -16.88 -21.46 -12.05
CA LEU A 57 -17.27 -20.35 -12.91
C LEU A 57 -16.10 -19.95 -13.82
N PRO A 58 -16.39 -19.54 -15.07
CA PRO A 58 -15.38 -18.93 -15.91
C PRO A 58 -14.94 -17.59 -15.31
N ILE A 59 -13.69 -17.23 -15.50
CA ILE A 59 -13.08 -16.07 -14.89
C ILE A 59 -13.79 -14.76 -15.22
N SER A 60 -14.31 -14.64 -16.45
CA SER A 60 -15.15 -13.50 -16.86
C SER A 60 -16.37 -13.30 -15.95
N GLN A 61 -17.00 -14.40 -15.54
CA GLN A 61 -18.13 -14.34 -14.62
C GLN A 61 -17.68 -14.06 -13.19
N ILE A 62 -16.56 -14.61 -12.74
CA ILE A 62 -15.97 -14.30 -11.44
C ILE A 62 -15.69 -12.81 -11.33
N MET A 63 -15.13 -12.21 -12.38
CA MET A 63 -14.84 -10.77 -12.42
C MET A 63 -16.11 -9.92 -12.37
N SER A 64 -17.18 -10.31 -13.06
CA SER A 64 -18.46 -9.59 -13.04
C SER A 64 -19.18 -9.67 -11.67
N GLU A 65 -18.92 -10.72 -10.88
CA GLU A 65 -19.46 -10.91 -9.53
C GLU A 65 -18.57 -10.30 -8.43
N CYS A 66 -17.40 -9.75 -8.80
CA CYS A 66 -16.49 -9.15 -7.84
C CYS A 66 -17.14 -7.94 -7.17
N ASP A 67 -17.20 -7.96 -5.83
CA ASP A 67 -17.69 -6.84 -5.05
C ASP A 67 -16.83 -5.59 -5.32
N LYS A 68 -17.50 -4.47 -5.60
CA LYS A 68 -16.85 -3.18 -5.80
C LYS A 68 -15.90 -2.84 -4.65
N ALA A 69 -16.25 -3.18 -3.41
CA ALA A 69 -15.39 -2.94 -2.25
C ALA A 69 -14.07 -3.72 -2.32
N ILE A 70 -14.05 -4.94 -2.88
CA ILE A 70 -12.85 -5.73 -3.10
C ILE A 70 -12.02 -5.12 -4.23
N ALA A 71 -12.66 -4.76 -5.34
CA ALA A 71 -12.01 -4.14 -6.47
C ALA A 71 -11.37 -2.79 -6.09
N ASP A 72 -12.10 -1.93 -5.39
CA ASP A 72 -11.61 -0.63 -4.91
C ASP A 72 -10.43 -0.79 -3.91
N ALA A 73 -10.43 -1.86 -3.12
CA ALA A 73 -9.33 -2.13 -2.19
C ALA A 73 -8.04 -2.53 -2.92
N VAL A 74 -8.14 -3.17 -4.08
CA VAL A 74 -6.99 -3.54 -4.92
C VAL A 74 -6.40 -2.32 -5.64
N VAL A 75 -7.25 -1.40 -6.09
CA VAL A 75 -6.91 -0.26 -6.95
C VAL A 75 -6.88 1.07 -6.18
N ILE A 76 -6.56 1.03 -4.90
CA ILE A 76 -6.48 2.22 -4.04
C ILE A 76 -5.59 3.31 -4.67
N GLY A 77 -6.17 4.51 -4.82
CA GLY A 77 -5.48 5.68 -5.34
C GLY A 77 -5.49 5.80 -6.87
N CYS A 78 -6.22 4.94 -7.58
CA CYS A 78 -6.55 5.13 -8.99
C CYS A 78 -7.92 5.83 -9.10
N GLU A 79 -8.07 6.67 -10.12
CA GLU A 79 -9.36 7.29 -10.43
C GLU A 79 -10.38 6.24 -10.86
N ASP A 80 -11.68 6.54 -10.71
CA ASP A 80 -12.77 5.62 -11.01
C ASP A 80 -12.64 5.01 -12.42
N GLY A 81 -12.36 3.71 -12.48
CA GLY A 81 -12.27 2.92 -13.70
C GLY A 81 -13.30 1.80 -13.70
N GLU A 82 -13.78 1.41 -14.87
CA GLU A 82 -14.61 0.21 -15.02
C GLU A 82 -13.70 -1.03 -14.94
N TYR A 83 -13.87 -1.82 -13.89
CA TYR A 83 -13.14 -3.09 -13.69
C TYR A 83 -13.92 -4.25 -14.32
N LEU A 84 -14.09 -4.23 -15.63
CA LEU A 84 -14.95 -5.22 -16.30
C LEU A 84 -14.24 -6.53 -16.60
N ASP A 85 -12.87 -6.52 -16.64
CA ASP A 85 -12.08 -7.69 -16.94
C ASP A 85 -10.69 -7.64 -16.30
N ILE A 86 -9.91 -8.73 -16.45
CA ILE A 86 -8.55 -8.85 -15.91
C ILE A 86 -7.59 -7.84 -16.57
N GLU A 87 -7.76 -7.57 -17.86
CA GLU A 87 -6.89 -6.64 -18.58
C GLU A 87 -7.12 -5.21 -18.12
N GLY A 88 -8.38 -4.81 -17.89
CA GLY A 88 -8.75 -3.52 -17.31
C GLY A 88 -8.16 -3.35 -15.90
N LEU A 89 -8.28 -4.38 -15.06
CA LEU A 89 -7.67 -4.37 -13.72
C LEU A 89 -6.14 -4.24 -13.79
N ARG A 90 -5.48 -5.00 -14.69
CA ARG A 90 -4.03 -4.90 -14.91
C ARG A 90 -3.60 -3.54 -15.45
N ALA A 91 -4.39 -2.94 -16.35
CA ALA A 91 -4.10 -1.62 -16.90
C ALA A 91 -4.13 -0.53 -15.81
N LEU A 92 -5.08 -0.62 -14.88
CA LEU A 92 -5.19 0.30 -13.74
C LEU A 92 -4.06 0.10 -12.73
N LEU A 93 -3.58 -1.14 -12.56
CA LEU A 93 -2.50 -1.46 -11.64
C LEU A 93 -1.11 -1.05 -12.16
N ARG A 94 -0.88 -1.11 -13.49
CA ARG A 94 0.43 -0.89 -14.11
C ARG A 94 1.13 0.42 -13.75
N PRO A 95 0.49 1.60 -13.72
CA PRO A 95 1.19 2.85 -13.49
C PRO A 95 1.72 3.05 -12.08
N GLY A 96 1.12 2.40 -11.07
CA GLY A 96 1.44 2.65 -9.67
C GLY A 96 1.88 1.44 -8.86
N CYS A 97 1.60 0.22 -9.31
CA CYS A 97 1.76 -1.00 -8.52
C CYS A 97 3.03 -1.80 -8.81
N TYR A 98 3.69 -1.60 -9.95
CA TYR A 98 4.91 -2.35 -10.29
C TYR A 98 6.05 -2.11 -9.29
N TYR A 99 6.03 -0.97 -8.59
CA TYR A 99 6.99 -0.59 -7.56
C TYR A 99 6.46 -0.71 -6.14
N ALA A 100 5.21 -1.16 -5.98
CA ALA A 100 4.64 -1.38 -4.65
C ALA A 100 4.93 -2.80 -4.18
N ASP A 101 5.05 -2.97 -2.87
CA ASP A 101 5.25 -4.27 -2.25
C ASP A 101 4.15 -5.26 -2.68
N GLY A 102 4.54 -6.43 -3.15
CA GLY A 102 3.64 -7.46 -3.65
C GLY A 102 3.02 -7.19 -5.03
N GLY A 103 3.31 -6.06 -5.67
CA GLY A 103 2.73 -5.70 -6.96
C GLY A 103 3.16 -6.63 -8.10
N ARG A 104 4.42 -7.10 -8.06
CA ARG A 104 4.94 -8.06 -9.03
C ARG A 104 4.28 -9.42 -8.90
N GLU A 105 4.17 -9.93 -7.70
CA GLU A 105 3.57 -11.21 -7.37
C GLU A 105 2.10 -11.23 -7.77
N PHE A 106 1.39 -10.13 -7.51
CA PHE A 106 0.00 -9.97 -7.90
C PHE A 106 -0.18 -9.84 -9.42
N ASP A 107 0.67 -9.10 -10.15
CA ASP A 107 0.60 -9.01 -11.62
C ASP A 107 0.92 -10.37 -12.28
N MET A 108 1.88 -11.13 -11.75
CA MET A 108 2.16 -12.48 -12.20
C MET A 108 0.95 -13.40 -12.01
N PHE A 109 0.28 -13.33 -10.87
CA PHE A 109 -0.96 -14.06 -10.61
C PHE A 109 -2.04 -13.69 -11.63
N LEU A 110 -2.32 -12.40 -11.82
CA LEU A 110 -3.32 -11.94 -12.79
C LEU A 110 -3.01 -12.37 -14.23
N SER A 111 -1.72 -12.44 -14.59
CA SER A 111 -1.31 -12.88 -15.94
C SER A 111 -1.46 -14.37 -16.17
N ALA A 112 -1.40 -15.17 -15.12
CA ALA A 112 -1.58 -16.61 -15.17
C ALA A 112 -3.05 -17.04 -15.07
N LEU A 113 -3.89 -16.18 -14.51
CA LEU A 113 -5.29 -16.48 -14.24
C LEU A 113 -6.06 -16.74 -15.54
N GLY A 114 -6.73 -17.89 -15.62
CA GLY A 114 -7.52 -18.33 -16.77
C GLY A 114 -6.75 -19.09 -17.86
N SER A 115 -5.47 -19.32 -17.66
CA SER A 115 -4.63 -20.02 -18.62
C SER A 115 -4.42 -21.52 -18.31
N SER A 116 -4.81 -21.97 -17.12
CA SER A 116 -4.45 -23.28 -16.59
C SER A 116 -5.66 -24.12 -16.21
N TYR A 117 -5.43 -25.40 -15.90
CA TYR A 117 -6.46 -26.26 -15.31
C TYR A 117 -6.81 -25.80 -13.89
N ARG A 118 -8.02 -26.15 -13.44
CA ARG A 118 -8.56 -25.74 -12.12
C ARG A 118 -7.61 -25.98 -10.94
N GLU A 119 -6.98 -27.16 -10.92
CA GLU A 119 -6.07 -27.51 -9.82
C GLU A 119 -4.83 -26.62 -9.79
N ASP A 120 -4.30 -26.30 -10.96
CA ASP A 120 -3.14 -25.40 -11.11
C ASP A 120 -3.53 -23.95 -10.74
N GLU A 121 -4.75 -23.52 -11.10
CA GLU A 121 -5.26 -22.20 -10.72
C GLU A 121 -5.47 -22.07 -9.21
N LEU A 122 -6.01 -23.10 -8.55
CA LEU A 122 -6.13 -23.12 -7.08
C LEU A 122 -4.76 -23.10 -6.40
N ALA A 123 -3.80 -23.88 -6.92
CA ALA A 123 -2.43 -23.87 -6.43
C ALA A 123 -1.77 -22.50 -6.64
N GLY A 124 -2.03 -21.84 -7.76
CA GLY A 124 -1.58 -20.47 -8.05
C GLY A 124 -2.17 -19.44 -7.08
N CYS A 125 -3.46 -19.55 -6.77
CA CYS A 125 -4.11 -18.70 -5.75
C CYS A 125 -3.45 -18.89 -4.38
N ASP A 126 -3.24 -20.14 -3.94
CA ASP A 126 -2.65 -20.45 -2.64
C ASP A 126 -1.20 -19.95 -2.55
N ALA A 127 -0.42 -20.10 -3.62
CA ALA A 127 0.94 -19.59 -3.70
C ALA A 127 0.96 -18.05 -3.60
N CYS A 128 0.11 -17.37 -4.37
CA CYS A 128 0.01 -15.90 -4.35
C CYS A 128 -0.42 -15.38 -2.97
N ILE A 129 -1.44 -15.98 -2.35
CA ILE A 129 -1.88 -15.60 -0.99
C ILE A 129 -0.72 -15.76 0.01
N LYS A 130 0.02 -16.85 -0.08
CA LYS A 130 1.17 -17.12 0.81
C LYS A 130 2.25 -16.06 0.65
N GLU A 131 2.62 -15.72 -0.59
CA GLU A 131 3.65 -14.71 -0.88
C GLU A 131 3.21 -13.31 -0.42
N LEU A 132 2.00 -12.88 -0.78
CA LEU A 132 1.45 -11.59 -0.37
C LEU A 132 1.30 -11.49 1.16
N SER A 133 0.90 -12.57 1.82
CA SER A 133 0.80 -12.63 3.28
C SER A 133 2.16 -12.51 3.96
N ALA A 134 3.20 -13.14 3.42
CA ALA A 134 4.57 -13.01 3.92
C ALA A 134 5.09 -11.57 3.79
N ILE A 135 4.83 -10.91 2.66
CA ILE A 135 5.16 -9.50 2.44
C ILE A 135 4.38 -8.60 3.42
N TYR A 136 3.07 -8.87 3.59
CA TYR A 136 2.24 -8.13 4.55
C TYR A 136 2.75 -8.23 5.98
N GLU A 137 3.09 -9.45 6.44
CA GLU A 137 3.64 -9.65 7.78
C GLU A 137 4.98 -8.93 7.97
N LYS A 138 5.87 -9.00 6.97
CA LYS A 138 7.15 -8.29 6.99
C LYS A 138 6.92 -6.79 7.13
N LEU A 139 6.12 -6.19 6.25
CA LEU A 139 5.83 -4.76 6.27
C LEU A 139 5.13 -4.31 7.56
N SER A 140 4.19 -5.11 8.05
CA SER A 140 3.47 -4.79 9.30
C SER A 140 4.39 -4.71 10.53
N ARG A 141 5.52 -5.43 10.50
CA ARG A 141 6.56 -5.38 11.55
C ARG A 141 7.59 -4.27 11.32
N GLU A 142 7.92 -3.96 10.07
CA GLU A 142 8.95 -2.98 9.70
C GLU A 142 8.41 -1.54 9.76
N ILE A 143 7.22 -1.27 9.23
CA ILE A 143 6.64 0.09 9.17
C ILE A 143 6.64 0.78 10.55
N PRO A 144 6.14 0.18 11.65
CA PRO A 144 6.13 0.86 12.95
C PRO A 144 7.53 1.08 13.54
N LYS A 145 8.51 0.23 13.20
CA LYS A 145 9.91 0.41 13.63
C LYS A 145 10.56 1.58 12.89
N ASP A 146 10.40 1.62 11.58
CA ASP A 146 10.92 2.70 10.75
C ASP A 146 10.27 4.05 11.07
N GLU A 147 8.96 4.07 11.35
CA GLU A 147 8.27 5.27 11.78
C GLU A 147 8.86 5.83 13.08
N LYS A 148 9.04 4.99 14.09
CA LYS A 148 9.63 5.42 15.37
C LYS A 148 11.04 5.97 15.19
N SER A 149 11.88 5.27 14.44
CA SER A 149 13.26 5.70 14.18
C SER A 149 13.30 7.03 13.42
N ARG A 150 12.49 7.21 12.38
CA ARG A 150 12.41 8.45 11.60
C ARG A 150 11.87 9.62 12.41
N VAL A 151 10.87 9.40 13.26
CA VAL A 151 10.34 10.45 14.15
C VAL A 151 11.42 10.92 15.12
N VAL A 152 12.12 10.00 15.78
CA VAL A 152 13.20 10.34 16.71
C VAL A 152 14.32 11.12 16.00
N LEU A 153 14.78 10.63 14.85
CA LEU A 153 15.81 11.30 14.04
C LEU A 153 15.40 12.72 13.63
N ALA A 154 14.16 12.90 13.17
CA ALA A 154 13.66 14.19 12.73
C ALA A 154 13.56 15.20 13.90
N PHE A 155 13.13 14.75 15.07
CA PHE A 155 13.11 15.60 16.27
C PHE A 155 14.52 15.93 16.78
N CYS A 156 15.45 14.97 16.77
CA CYS A 156 16.83 15.23 17.13
C CYS A 156 17.50 16.25 16.20
N LEU A 157 17.29 16.13 14.89
CA LEU A 157 17.79 17.09 13.90
C LEU A 157 17.19 18.49 14.12
N ALA A 158 15.88 18.59 14.32
CA ALA A 158 15.23 19.86 14.59
C ALA A 158 15.76 20.51 15.87
N ALA A 159 15.95 19.74 16.93
CA ALA A 159 16.53 20.22 18.19
C ALA A 159 17.98 20.69 18.01
N ALA A 160 18.81 19.95 17.27
CA ALA A 160 20.19 20.33 16.99
C ALA A 160 20.28 21.65 16.22
N ILE A 161 19.41 21.85 15.22
CA ILE A 161 19.36 23.10 14.44
C ILE A 161 18.95 24.28 15.35
N VAL A 162 17.97 24.09 16.24
CA VAL A 162 17.55 25.13 17.19
C VAL A 162 18.69 25.51 18.13
N ILE A 163 19.45 24.52 18.65
CA ILE A 163 20.59 24.78 19.53
C ILE A 163 21.71 25.57 18.81
N ILE A 164 21.96 25.28 17.53
CA ILE A 164 22.98 25.98 16.75
C ILE A 164 22.57 27.44 16.47
N LEU A 165 21.26 27.69 16.32
CA LEU A 165 20.72 29.02 16.02
C LEU A 165 20.52 29.89 17.27
N LEU A 166 20.51 29.31 18.45
CA LEU A 166 20.45 30.04 19.75
C LEU A 166 21.81 30.59 20.16
#